data_e942a09d0eff3748070ef023beee7faa
#
_entry.id   e942a09d0eff3748070ef023beee7faa
#
_cell.length_a   1.000
_cell.length_b   1.000
_cell.length_c   1.000
_cell.angle_alpha   90.00
_cell.angle_beta   90.00
_cell.angle_gamma   90.00
#
_symmetry.space_group_name_H-M   'P 1'
#
loop_
_entity.id
_entity.type
_entity.pdbx_description
1 polymer ?
#
loop_
_entity_poly.entity_id
_entity_poly.type
_entity_poly.pdbx_seq_one_letter_code
_entity_poly.pdbx_strand_id
1 'polypeptide(L)'
;MPRPFRALTTLAAGVVLVLVTLAPATPAAAAPPPLPDSMAAIGDSVTQAVDVCCFYGNWPGHSWATGNVPLDGIASHYERIRSRNPAIRGHRWNNAVSGARMADAPGQARRTVEQGAEYVTILMGANDLCGWDGSLTPTSTFRAQFRKTMQILRDGLPGSHVFVASIPNLYQLWSVLRTHPLAQVVWQTADICPSMLDFFNSPADRQAVVDRQRELNDVLRDVCATWSRCRFDNYLTYRYDFTRDQVSRLDFFHPSLKGQATLAALTWEASWWS
;
A
#
# COMPACT_ATOMS: atom_id res chain seq x y z
N MET A 1 25.19 16.60 -99.92
CA MET A 1 24.61 17.43 -98.84
C MET A 1 23.99 16.53 -97.73
N PRO A 2 24.60 16.35 -96.60
CA PRO A 2 24.04 15.50 -95.57
C PRO A 2 23.13 16.34 -94.65
N ARG A 3 22.00 15.73 -94.18
CA ARG A 3 21.01 16.27 -93.30
C ARG A 3 21.46 16.06 -91.86
N PRO A 4 21.20 17.01 -90.95
CA PRO A 4 21.55 16.83 -89.53
C PRO A 4 20.51 16.00 -88.79
N PHE A 5 20.99 15.06 -87.97
CA PHE A 5 20.19 14.32 -86.97
C PHE A 5 19.84 15.24 -85.76
N ARG A 6 18.55 15.31 -85.42
CA ARG A 6 18.07 15.91 -84.19
C ARG A 6 18.07 14.86 -83.10
N ALA A 7 18.85 15.09 -82.05
CA ALA A 7 18.81 14.30 -80.84
C ALA A 7 17.62 14.75 -79.97
N LEU A 8 16.74 13.80 -79.65
CA LEU A 8 15.68 13.98 -78.62
C LEU A 8 16.30 13.69 -77.29
N THR A 9 16.37 14.70 -76.42
CA THR A 9 16.68 14.56 -74.94
C THR A 9 15.40 14.28 -74.20
N THR A 10 15.26 13.06 -73.66
CA THR A 10 14.20 12.65 -72.78
C THR A 10 14.58 13.07 -71.33
N LEU A 11 13.85 14.04 -70.72
CA LEU A 11 13.91 14.33 -69.29
C LEU A 11 13.13 13.26 -68.57
N ALA A 12 13.83 12.45 -67.76
CA ALA A 12 13.21 11.58 -66.72
C ALA A 12 12.94 12.37 -65.49
N ALA A 13 11.65 12.65 -65.17
CA ALA A 13 11.22 13.24 -63.91
C ALA A 13 11.19 12.13 -62.84
N GLY A 14 12.17 12.16 -61.91
CA GLY A 14 12.21 11.27 -60.77
C GLY A 14 11.21 11.76 -59.69
N VAL A 15 10.18 10.96 -59.42
CA VAL A 15 9.24 11.17 -58.26
C VAL A 15 9.93 10.64 -57.02
N VAL A 16 10.34 11.55 -56.12
CA VAL A 16 10.83 11.18 -54.76
C VAL A 16 9.63 10.98 -53.87
N LEU A 17 9.33 9.70 -53.56
CA LEU A 17 8.31 9.34 -52.57
C LEU A 17 8.89 9.52 -51.16
N VAL A 18 8.51 10.59 -50.47
CA VAL A 18 8.85 10.78 -49.03
C VAL A 18 7.90 9.95 -48.19
N LEU A 19 8.37 8.80 -47.70
CA LEU A 19 7.67 7.98 -46.68
C LEU A 19 7.77 8.69 -45.33
N VAL A 20 6.70 9.40 -44.94
CA VAL A 20 6.55 9.90 -43.55
C VAL A 20 6.16 8.75 -42.66
N THR A 21 7.11 8.21 -41.90
CA THR A 21 6.84 7.23 -40.84
C THR A 21 6.22 7.96 -39.63
N LEU A 22 4.90 7.81 -39.44
CA LEU A 22 4.23 8.20 -38.20
C LEU A 22 4.69 7.25 -37.07
N ALA A 23 5.61 7.72 -36.22
CA ALA A 23 5.94 7.02 -35.01
C ALA A 23 4.69 7.02 -34.10
N PRO A 24 4.30 5.88 -33.46
CA PRO A 24 3.20 5.86 -32.51
C PRO A 24 3.53 6.79 -31.35
N ALA A 25 2.66 7.77 -31.10
CA ALA A 25 2.78 8.63 -29.93
C ALA A 25 2.64 7.78 -28.67
N THR A 26 3.68 7.67 -27.87
CA THR A 26 3.59 7.10 -26.52
C THR A 26 2.60 7.95 -25.72
N PRO A 27 1.56 7.35 -25.08
CA PRO A 27 0.65 8.11 -24.24
C PRO A 27 1.45 8.81 -23.16
N ALA A 28 1.36 10.13 -23.10
CA ALA A 28 1.97 10.91 -22.04
C ALA A 28 1.41 10.42 -20.71
N ALA A 29 2.29 10.09 -19.74
CA ALA A 29 1.85 9.76 -18.39
C ALA A 29 1.03 10.92 -17.85
N ALA A 30 -0.17 10.63 -17.31
CA ALA A 30 -1.02 11.66 -16.72
C ALA A 30 -0.25 12.36 -15.58
N ALA A 31 -0.30 13.68 -15.53
CA ALA A 31 0.30 14.43 -14.45
C ALA A 31 -0.28 14.00 -13.09
N PRO A 32 0.54 13.95 -12.03
CA PRO A 32 0.05 13.61 -10.70
C PRO A 32 -1.03 14.62 -10.26
N PRO A 33 -2.03 14.18 -9.45
CA PRO A 33 -3.02 15.10 -8.90
C PRO A 33 -2.36 16.11 -7.97
N PRO A 34 -3.01 17.27 -7.69
CA PRO A 34 -2.55 18.21 -6.67
C PRO A 34 -2.32 17.50 -5.33
N LEU A 35 -1.37 18.02 -4.55
CA LEU A 35 -1.16 17.53 -3.18
C LEU A 35 -2.39 17.89 -2.31
N PRO A 36 -2.86 16.98 -1.45
CA PRO A 36 -4.06 17.19 -0.65
C PRO A 36 -3.82 18.15 0.51
N ASP A 37 -4.88 18.87 0.91
CA ASP A 37 -4.90 19.76 2.09
C ASP A 37 -5.27 19.00 3.38
N SER A 38 -5.72 17.75 3.26
CA SER A 38 -6.09 16.90 4.40
C SER A 38 -5.87 15.42 4.10
N MET A 39 -5.63 14.62 5.15
CA MET A 39 -5.50 13.19 5.01
C MET A 39 -6.03 12.40 6.20
N ALA A 40 -6.46 11.17 5.96
CA ALA A 40 -6.77 10.20 7.01
C ALA A 40 -6.16 8.83 6.71
N ALA A 41 -5.83 8.08 7.76
CA ALA A 41 -5.39 6.69 7.64
C ALA A 41 -6.44 5.75 8.22
N ILE A 42 -6.79 4.73 7.47
CA ILE A 42 -7.58 3.56 7.84
C ILE A 42 -6.61 2.39 8.00
N GLY A 43 -6.74 1.61 9.06
CA GLY A 43 -5.82 0.52 9.30
C GLY A 43 -6.01 -0.18 10.64
N ASP A 44 -4.98 -0.90 11.01
CA ASP A 44 -4.86 -1.66 12.24
C ASP A 44 -3.68 -1.17 13.10
N SER A 45 -3.11 -2.07 13.91
CA SER A 45 -1.97 -1.81 14.78
C SER A 45 -0.71 -1.35 14.03
N VAL A 46 -0.51 -1.79 12.78
CA VAL A 46 0.62 -1.34 11.95
C VAL A 46 0.52 0.17 11.69
N THR A 47 -0.66 0.66 11.39
CA THR A 47 -0.91 2.09 11.14
C THR A 47 -0.95 2.90 12.45
N GLN A 48 -1.27 2.26 13.59
CA GLN A 48 -1.12 2.84 14.93
C GLN A 48 0.34 2.84 15.44
N ALA A 49 1.27 2.26 14.68
CA ALA A 49 2.67 2.07 15.09
C ALA A 49 2.78 1.41 16.48
N VAL A 50 2.02 0.33 16.68
CA VAL A 50 2.05 -0.43 17.95
C VAL A 50 3.46 -0.92 18.22
N ASP A 51 3.89 -0.81 19.47
CA ASP A 51 5.15 -1.35 19.98
C ASP A 51 6.40 -0.94 19.15
N VAL A 52 6.30 0.16 18.42
CA VAL A 52 7.32 0.65 17.48
C VAL A 52 8.67 0.90 18.12
N CYS A 53 8.66 1.37 19.38
CA CYS A 53 9.83 1.60 20.23
C CYS A 53 9.41 1.71 21.70
N CYS A 54 10.41 1.80 22.56
CA CYS A 54 10.37 2.33 23.93
C CYS A 54 9.47 1.54 24.90
N PHE A 55 8.15 1.53 24.72
CA PHE A 55 7.17 0.87 25.59
C PHE A 55 6.04 0.26 24.77
N TYR A 56 5.33 -0.72 25.33
CA TYR A 56 4.14 -1.31 24.74
C TYR A 56 3.02 -0.27 24.53
N GLY A 57 2.31 -0.39 23.43
CA GLY A 57 1.13 0.42 23.14
C GLY A 57 1.15 1.11 21.75
N ASN A 58 0.16 1.97 21.54
CA ASN A 58 -0.03 2.72 20.31
C ASN A 58 0.85 3.99 20.29
N TRP A 59 1.57 4.19 19.20
CA TRP A 59 2.44 5.35 18.99
C TRP A 59 2.14 6.03 17.63
N PRO A 60 0.90 6.52 17.40
CA PRO A 60 0.48 7.04 16.07
C PRO A 60 1.32 8.21 15.56
N GLY A 61 2.09 8.87 16.43
CA GLY A 61 3.09 9.86 16.03
C GLY A 61 4.21 9.29 15.15
N HIS A 62 4.49 7.99 15.24
CA HIS A 62 5.48 7.25 14.46
C HIS A 62 4.86 6.44 13.31
N SER A 63 3.61 6.71 12.94
CA SER A 63 2.91 6.02 11.86
C SER A 63 3.56 6.29 10.49
N TRP A 64 3.71 5.26 9.69
CA TRP A 64 4.15 5.36 8.29
C TRP A 64 3.29 6.33 7.46
N ALA A 65 2.00 6.45 7.79
CA ALA A 65 1.03 7.27 7.06
C ALA A 65 0.93 8.68 7.63
N THR A 66 0.61 8.79 8.93
CA THR A 66 0.25 10.05 9.59
C THR A 66 1.26 10.52 10.64
N GLY A 67 2.41 9.87 10.77
CA GLY A 67 3.46 10.23 11.72
C GLY A 67 3.98 11.65 11.50
N ASN A 68 4.48 12.28 12.60
CA ASN A 68 5.07 13.61 12.56
C ASN A 68 6.01 13.89 13.74
N VAL A 69 6.56 12.85 14.34
CA VAL A 69 7.56 13.03 15.40
C VAL A 69 8.89 13.43 14.75
N PRO A 70 9.46 14.58 15.13
CA PRO A 70 10.72 15.01 14.56
C PRO A 70 11.85 14.04 14.85
N LEU A 71 12.74 13.83 13.87
CA LEU A 71 14.00 13.07 14.02
C LEU A 71 13.83 11.58 14.36
N ASP A 72 12.64 11.01 14.17
CA ASP A 72 12.42 9.57 14.34
C ASP A 72 12.87 8.72 13.13
N GLY A 73 13.31 9.36 12.06
CA GLY A 73 13.76 8.72 10.82
C GLY A 73 12.62 8.31 9.89
N ILE A 74 11.36 8.63 10.23
CA ILE A 74 10.19 8.30 9.42
C ILE A 74 9.77 9.53 8.63
N ALA A 75 9.92 9.46 7.30
CA ALA A 75 9.29 10.42 6.41
C ALA A 75 7.91 9.89 6.02
N SER A 76 6.91 10.09 6.86
CA SER A 76 5.53 9.64 6.64
C SER A 76 4.89 10.28 5.41
N HIS A 77 3.76 9.73 4.92
CA HIS A 77 2.98 10.39 3.86
C HIS A 77 2.61 11.82 4.25
N TYR A 78 2.16 12.02 5.50
CA TYR A 78 1.84 13.36 6.00
C TYR A 78 3.03 14.31 5.94
N GLU A 79 4.21 13.91 6.39
CA GLU A 79 5.39 14.77 6.39
C GLU A 79 5.87 15.10 4.99
N ARG A 80 5.84 14.14 4.06
CA ARG A 80 6.18 14.35 2.65
C ARG A 80 5.21 15.33 1.98
N ILE A 81 3.90 15.21 2.26
CA ILE A 81 2.91 16.17 1.77
C ILE A 81 3.15 17.53 2.42
N ARG A 82 3.25 17.60 3.75
CA ARG A 82 3.45 18.86 4.49
C ARG A 82 4.66 19.66 4.06
N SER A 83 5.74 18.98 3.66
CA SER A 83 6.95 19.65 3.18
C SER A 83 6.75 20.40 1.85
N ARG A 84 5.78 19.97 1.03
CA ARG A 84 5.46 20.53 -0.29
C ARG A 84 4.13 21.30 -0.33
N ASN A 85 3.20 20.95 0.56
CA ASN A 85 1.90 21.60 0.74
C ASN A 85 1.63 21.87 2.22
N PRO A 86 2.01 23.05 2.75
CA PRO A 86 1.80 23.41 4.16
C PRO A 86 0.34 23.52 4.58
N ALA A 87 -0.63 23.60 3.65
CA ALA A 87 -2.07 23.68 3.97
C ALA A 87 -2.56 22.46 4.74
N ILE A 88 -1.89 21.29 4.57
CA ILE A 88 -2.25 20.06 5.30
C ILE A 88 -1.98 20.13 6.82
N ARG A 89 -1.32 21.18 7.33
CA ARG A 89 -0.98 21.29 8.76
C ARG A 89 -2.22 21.23 9.64
N GLY A 90 -2.23 20.30 10.59
CA GLY A 90 -3.36 20.07 11.50
C GLY A 90 -4.50 19.24 10.90
N HIS A 91 -4.51 18.95 9.61
CA HIS A 91 -5.57 18.22 8.92
C HIS A 91 -5.12 16.78 8.60
N ARG A 92 -4.77 16.02 9.65
CA ARG A 92 -4.40 14.62 9.56
C ARG A 92 -5.07 13.81 10.65
N TRP A 93 -5.64 12.68 10.30
CA TRP A 93 -6.33 11.80 11.23
C TRP A 93 -5.84 10.37 11.08
N ASN A 94 -5.56 9.73 12.21
CA ASN A 94 -5.28 8.30 12.25
C ASN A 94 -6.51 7.59 12.81
N ASN A 95 -7.34 7.04 11.93
CA ASN A 95 -8.57 6.33 12.28
C ASN A 95 -8.36 4.83 12.51
N ALA A 96 -7.12 4.35 12.37
CA ALA A 96 -6.75 2.96 12.59
C ALA A 96 -7.06 2.52 14.03
N VAL A 97 -7.32 1.25 14.22
CA VAL A 97 -7.60 0.65 15.54
C VAL A 97 -6.78 -0.64 15.64
N SER A 98 -5.99 -0.77 16.71
CA SER A 98 -5.20 -1.98 16.94
C SER A 98 -6.10 -3.20 17.07
N GLY A 99 -5.73 -4.31 16.41
CA GLY A 99 -6.54 -5.53 16.33
C GLY A 99 -7.68 -5.49 15.30
N ALA A 100 -7.92 -4.36 14.63
CA ALA A 100 -9.01 -4.24 13.67
C ALA A 100 -8.85 -5.21 12.50
N ARG A 101 -9.93 -5.88 12.14
CA ARG A 101 -10.09 -6.70 10.93
C ARG A 101 -10.80 -5.88 9.85
N MET A 102 -10.88 -6.40 8.63
CA MET A 102 -11.59 -5.73 7.53
C MET A 102 -13.07 -5.43 7.87
N ALA A 103 -13.67 -6.18 8.79
CA ALA A 103 -15.01 -5.93 9.32
C ALA A 103 -15.17 -4.54 9.98
N ASP A 104 -14.09 -3.98 10.52
CA ASP A 104 -14.07 -2.69 11.24
C ASP A 104 -13.85 -1.50 10.29
N ALA A 105 -13.30 -1.76 9.10
CA ALA A 105 -12.94 -0.74 8.11
C ALA A 105 -14.13 0.16 7.71
N PRO A 106 -15.39 -0.33 7.56
CA PRO A 106 -16.54 0.53 7.29
C PRO A 106 -16.78 1.59 8.39
N GLY A 107 -16.50 1.27 9.65
CA GLY A 107 -16.57 2.22 10.78
C GLY A 107 -15.51 3.30 10.69
N GLN A 108 -14.27 2.92 10.37
CA GLN A 108 -13.16 3.84 10.14
C GLN A 108 -13.42 4.74 8.92
N ALA A 109 -13.99 4.19 7.84
CA ALA A 109 -14.35 4.94 6.63
C ALA A 109 -15.40 6.03 6.91
N ARG A 110 -16.42 5.74 7.74
CA ARG A 110 -17.42 6.76 8.12
C ARG A 110 -16.77 7.93 8.86
N ARG A 111 -15.89 7.66 9.83
CA ARG A 111 -15.13 8.73 10.50
C ARG A 111 -14.27 9.54 9.53
N THR A 112 -13.65 8.87 8.55
CA THR A 112 -12.87 9.51 7.49
C THR A 112 -13.73 10.45 6.62
N VAL A 113 -14.98 10.05 6.32
CA VAL A 113 -15.95 10.89 5.61
C VAL A 113 -16.34 12.11 6.44
N GLU A 114 -16.64 11.94 7.73
CA GLU A 114 -16.97 13.04 8.65
C GLU A 114 -15.83 14.07 8.75
N GLN A 115 -14.58 13.63 8.60
CA GLN A 115 -13.38 14.49 8.63
C GLN A 115 -13.12 15.21 7.30
N GLY A 116 -13.76 14.82 6.20
CA GLY A 116 -13.59 15.43 4.90
C GLY A 116 -12.19 15.22 4.29
N ALA A 117 -11.56 14.07 4.52
CA ALA A 117 -10.19 13.81 4.08
C ALA A 117 -10.07 13.76 2.55
N GLU A 118 -9.15 14.53 1.97
CA GLU A 118 -8.86 14.54 0.53
C GLU A 118 -7.94 13.39 0.09
N TYR A 119 -7.15 12.87 1.02
CA TYR A 119 -6.30 11.71 0.81
C TYR A 119 -6.52 10.68 1.91
N VAL A 120 -6.72 9.42 1.52
CA VAL A 120 -6.95 8.31 2.45
C VAL A 120 -5.93 7.21 2.19
N THR A 121 -5.23 6.76 3.23
CA THR A 121 -4.38 5.56 3.17
C THR A 121 -5.07 4.39 3.85
N ILE A 122 -4.97 3.20 3.27
CA ILE A 122 -5.52 1.95 3.84
C ILE A 122 -4.41 0.91 3.89
N LEU A 123 -4.08 0.40 5.08
CA LEU A 123 -3.27 -0.79 5.30
C LEU A 123 -3.97 -1.64 6.36
N MET A 124 -4.55 -2.77 5.96
CA MET A 124 -5.39 -3.61 6.81
C MET A 124 -5.51 -5.02 6.25
N GLY A 125 -5.72 -5.99 7.13
CA GLY A 125 -5.98 -7.37 6.77
C GLY A 125 -5.04 -8.40 7.42
N ALA A 126 -3.99 -7.98 8.12
CA ALA A 126 -3.13 -8.89 8.85
C ALA A 126 -3.93 -9.65 9.93
N ASN A 127 -4.81 -8.96 10.66
CA ASN A 127 -5.65 -9.58 11.69
C ASN A 127 -6.70 -10.54 11.14
N ASP A 128 -7.10 -10.40 9.87
CA ASP A 128 -7.96 -11.36 9.17
C ASP A 128 -7.28 -12.70 8.90
N LEU A 129 -5.95 -12.74 9.02
CA LEU A 129 -5.08 -13.88 8.78
C LEU A 129 -4.55 -14.51 10.08
N CYS A 130 -4.78 -13.90 11.24
CA CYS A 130 -4.14 -14.35 12.48
C CYS A 130 -4.88 -15.48 13.22
N GLY A 131 -6.16 -15.73 12.91
CA GLY A 131 -6.86 -16.94 13.33
C GLY A 131 -7.02 -17.16 14.85
N TRP A 132 -7.14 -16.09 15.65
CA TRP A 132 -7.33 -16.23 17.12
C TRP A 132 -8.58 -17.02 17.54
N ASP A 133 -9.56 -17.12 16.66
CA ASP A 133 -10.77 -17.93 16.81
C ASP A 133 -10.70 -19.28 16.10
N GLY A 134 -9.49 -19.70 15.69
CA GLY A 134 -9.25 -20.93 14.95
C GLY A 134 -9.59 -20.86 13.46
N SER A 135 -9.99 -19.67 12.94
CA SER A 135 -10.35 -19.50 11.54
C SER A 135 -9.75 -18.26 10.91
N LEU A 136 -9.43 -18.36 9.62
CA LEU A 136 -9.05 -17.19 8.80
C LEU A 136 -10.33 -16.56 8.24
N THR A 137 -10.38 -15.22 8.12
CA THR A 137 -11.51 -14.56 7.48
C THR A 137 -11.70 -15.11 6.05
N PRO A 138 -12.90 -15.60 5.68
CA PRO A 138 -13.16 -16.06 4.32
C PRO A 138 -12.96 -14.94 3.29
N THR A 139 -12.36 -15.25 2.14
CA THR A 139 -12.08 -14.27 1.06
C THR A 139 -13.33 -13.54 0.58
N SER A 140 -14.48 -14.23 0.51
CA SER A 140 -15.76 -13.60 0.13
C SER A 140 -16.24 -12.59 1.16
N THR A 141 -16.10 -12.89 2.46
CA THR A 141 -16.44 -11.99 3.57
C THR A 141 -15.54 -10.75 3.56
N PHE A 142 -14.23 -10.94 3.46
CA PHE A 142 -13.26 -9.85 3.33
C PHE A 142 -13.59 -8.94 2.14
N ARG A 143 -13.88 -9.54 0.97
CA ARG A 143 -14.28 -8.80 -0.24
C ARG A 143 -15.54 -7.97 -0.02
N ALA A 144 -16.55 -8.52 0.63
CA ALA A 144 -17.80 -7.80 0.91
C ALA A 144 -17.56 -6.60 1.83
N GLN A 145 -16.76 -6.79 2.88
CA GLN A 145 -16.41 -5.75 3.85
C GLN A 145 -15.57 -4.64 3.21
N PHE A 146 -14.57 -4.99 2.41
CA PHE A 146 -13.73 -4.01 1.71
C PHE A 146 -14.53 -3.24 0.65
N ARG A 147 -15.41 -3.90 -0.13
CA ARG A 147 -16.33 -3.21 -1.05
C ARG A 147 -17.21 -2.19 -0.35
N LYS A 148 -17.77 -2.56 0.83
CA LYS A 148 -18.56 -1.64 1.65
C LYS A 148 -17.72 -0.44 2.11
N THR A 149 -16.50 -0.66 2.55
CA THR A 149 -15.55 0.40 2.93
C THR A 149 -15.32 1.37 1.78
N MET A 150 -14.97 0.84 0.60
CA MET A 150 -14.71 1.65 -0.59
C MET A 150 -15.95 2.37 -1.11
N GLN A 151 -17.14 1.77 -0.96
CA GLN A 151 -18.39 2.44 -1.30
C GLN A 151 -18.66 3.65 -0.39
N ILE A 152 -18.48 3.51 0.94
CA ILE A 152 -18.63 4.61 1.89
C ILE A 152 -17.69 5.77 1.54
N LEU A 153 -16.42 5.48 1.24
CA LEU A 153 -15.44 6.49 0.85
C LEU A 153 -15.83 7.17 -0.48
N ARG A 154 -16.19 6.40 -1.49
CA ARG A 154 -16.56 6.93 -2.80
C ARG A 154 -17.80 7.81 -2.76
N ASP A 155 -18.83 7.40 -1.98
CA ASP A 155 -20.09 8.11 -1.89
C ASP A 155 -19.95 9.38 -1.02
N GLY A 156 -19.18 9.30 0.09
CA GLY A 156 -18.97 10.43 1.00
C GLY A 156 -17.85 11.38 0.61
N LEU A 157 -16.86 10.91 -0.13
CA LEU A 157 -15.65 11.65 -0.53
C LEU A 157 -15.32 11.44 -2.01
N PRO A 158 -16.21 11.79 -2.95
CA PRO A 158 -16.05 11.47 -4.37
C PRO A 158 -14.82 12.12 -5.02
N GLY A 159 -14.29 13.19 -4.44
CA GLY A 159 -13.10 13.93 -4.87
C GLY A 159 -11.78 13.37 -4.34
N SER A 160 -11.82 12.53 -3.31
CA SER A 160 -10.62 12.09 -2.59
C SER A 160 -9.84 11.00 -3.33
N HIS A 161 -8.54 10.97 -3.09
CA HIS A 161 -7.66 9.90 -3.55
C HIS A 161 -7.49 8.85 -2.44
N VAL A 162 -7.64 7.58 -2.78
CA VAL A 162 -7.48 6.45 -1.84
C VAL A 162 -6.29 5.61 -2.25
N PHE A 163 -5.31 5.49 -1.36
CA PHE A 163 -4.16 4.62 -1.53
C PHE A 163 -4.35 3.35 -0.68
N VAL A 164 -4.17 2.20 -1.28
CA VAL A 164 -4.32 0.89 -0.63
C VAL A 164 -2.98 0.15 -0.69
N ALA A 165 -2.39 -0.11 0.45
CA ALA A 165 -1.21 -0.95 0.56
C ALA A 165 -1.60 -2.43 0.64
N SER A 166 -0.78 -3.29 0.04
CA SER A 166 -0.87 -4.73 0.25
C SER A 166 -0.47 -5.12 1.68
N ILE A 167 -1.05 -6.17 2.21
CA ILE A 167 -0.74 -6.73 3.54
C ILE A 167 0.72 -7.22 3.54
N PRO A 168 1.60 -6.75 4.44
CA PRO A 168 2.97 -7.22 4.55
C PRO A 168 3.03 -8.75 4.75
N ASN A 169 4.06 -9.39 4.19
CA ASN A 169 4.16 -10.85 4.15
C ASN A 169 4.39 -11.47 5.54
N LEU A 170 3.36 -12.10 6.10
CA LEU A 170 3.42 -12.75 7.41
C LEU A 170 4.35 -13.97 7.44
N TYR A 171 4.43 -14.73 6.35
CA TYR A 171 5.35 -15.87 6.27
C TYR A 171 6.81 -15.40 6.26
N GLN A 172 7.11 -14.30 5.58
CA GLN A 172 8.45 -13.71 5.58
C GLN A 172 8.83 -13.24 6.99
N LEU A 173 7.92 -12.58 7.71
CA LEU A 173 8.12 -12.21 9.12
C LEU A 173 8.48 -13.45 9.97
N TRP A 174 7.68 -14.51 9.88
CA TRP A 174 7.97 -15.77 10.57
C TRP A 174 9.33 -16.33 10.17
N SER A 175 9.66 -16.37 8.88
CA SER A 175 10.90 -16.95 8.37
C SER A 175 12.15 -16.27 8.91
N VAL A 176 12.12 -14.96 9.07
CA VAL A 176 13.27 -14.14 9.57
C VAL A 176 13.51 -14.32 11.06
N LEU A 177 12.43 -14.59 11.83
CA LEU A 177 12.47 -14.62 13.30
C LEU A 177 12.25 -16.02 13.90
N ARG A 178 11.90 -17.03 13.10
CA ARG A 178 11.60 -18.40 13.57
C ARG A 178 12.71 -19.08 14.37
N THR A 179 13.94 -18.62 14.26
CA THR A 179 15.08 -19.13 15.02
C THR A 179 15.50 -18.20 16.17
N HIS A 180 14.73 -17.11 16.42
CA HIS A 180 15.02 -16.17 17.49
C HIS A 180 14.33 -16.63 18.78
N PRO A 181 15.06 -17.06 19.83
CA PRO A 181 14.45 -17.70 21.01
C PRO A 181 13.40 -16.83 21.71
N LEU A 182 13.69 -15.53 21.90
CA LEU A 182 12.73 -14.61 22.54
C LEU A 182 11.49 -14.37 21.68
N ALA A 183 11.61 -14.31 20.34
CA ALA A 183 10.45 -14.18 19.46
C ALA A 183 9.50 -15.37 19.65
N GLN A 184 10.03 -16.60 19.69
CA GLN A 184 9.22 -17.80 19.92
C GLN A 184 8.48 -17.75 21.27
N VAL A 185 9.16 -17.34 22.34
CA VAL A 185 8.53 -17.22 23.67
C VAL A 185 7.44 -16.15 23.64
N VAL A 186 7.70 -14.98 23.09
CA VAL A 186 6.74 -13.87 23.05
C VAL A 186 5.53 -14.23 22.22
N TRP A 187 5.70 -14.83 21.04
CA TRP A 187 4.60 -15.25 20.17
C TRP A 187 3.67 -16.24 20.87
N GLN A 188 4.24 -17.22 21.59
CA GLN A 188 3.46 -18.22 22.31
C GLN A 188 2.75 -17.66 23.55
N THR A 189 3.45 -16.81 24.35
CA THR A 189 2.89 -16.33 25.62
C THR A 189 1.88 -15.20 25.44
N ALA A 190 2.00 -14.42 24.38
CA ALA A 190 1.10 -13.31 24.05
C ALA A 190 0.10 -13.65 22.94
N ASP A 191 0.03 -14.91 22.51
CA ASP A 191 -0.87 -15.40 21.44
C ASP A 191 -0.83 -14.54 20.17
N ILE A 192 0.39 -14.19 19.74
CA ILE A 192 0.57 -13.28 18.59
C ILE A 192 0.39 -14.04 17.29
N CYS A 193 -0.67 -13.70 16.55
CA CYS A 193 -0.98 -14.23 15.22
C CYS A 193 -0.82 -15.76 15.10
N PRO A 194 -1.56 -16.55 15.93
CA PRO A 194 -1.31 -17.97 16.12
C PRO A 194 -1.36 -18.80 14.84
N SER A 195 -2.19 -18.47 13.85
CA SER A 195 -2.25 -19.20 12.58
C SER A 195 -0.92 -19.26 11.82
N MET A 196 -0.07 -18.22 11.95
CA MET A 196 1.24 -18.14 11.29
C MET A 196 2.38 -18.45 12.25
N LEU A 197 2.34 -17.90 13.49
CA LEU A 197 3.50 -17.80 14.37
C LEU A 197 3.55 -18.91 15.44
N ASP A 198 2.47 -19.65 15.66
CA ASP A 198 2.46 -20.74 16.64
C ASP A 198 3.54 -21.79 16.31
N PHE A 199 4.28 -22.21 17.34
CA PHE A 199 5.37 -23.19 17.21
C PHE A 199 4.89 -24.53 16.65
N PHE A 200 3.68 -24.95 16.98
CA PHE A 200 3.11 -26.22 16.60
C PHE A 200 2.50 -26.26 15.20
N ASN A 201 2.41 -25.11 14.51
CA ASN A 201 1.91 -25.09 13.14
C ASN A 201 2.81 -25.92 12.20
N SER A 202 2.18 -26.78 11.42
CA SER A 202 2.85 -27.50 10.35
C SER A 202 3.18 -26.59 9.15
N PRO A 203 4.03 -27.02 8.22
CA PRO A 203 4.23 -26.30 6.95
C PRO A 203 2.93 -26.11 6.16
N ALA A 204 1.99 -27.06 6.24
CA ALA A 204 0.70 -27.00 5.56
C ALA A 204 -0.21 -25.90 6.17
N ASP A 205 -0.23 -25.78 7.49
CA ASP A 205 -1.00 -24.74 8.18
C ASP A 205 -0.51 -23.35 7.76
N ARG A 206 0.79 -23.13 7.76
CA ARG A 206 1.38 -21.85 7.31
C ARG A 206 1.12 -21.59 5.83
N GLN A 207 1.16 -22.64 5.00
CA GLN A 207 0.86 -22.49 3.57
C GLN A 207 -0.58 -22.04 3.35
N ALA A 208 -1.53 -22.53 4.14
CA ALA A 208 -2.93 -22.07 4.09
C ALA A 208 -3.07 -20.58 4.39
N VAL A 209 -2.27 -20.05 5.34
CA VAL A 209 -2.22 -18.60 5.62
C VAL A 209 -1.62 -17.83 4.45
N VAL A 210 -0.53 -18.32 3.87
CA VAL A 210 0.11 -17.71 2.68
C VAL A 210 -0.87 -17.61 1.51
N ASP A 211 -1.60 -18.68 1.23
CA ASP A 211 -2.56 -18.75 0.13
C ASP A 211 -3.72 -17.76 0.40
N ARG A 212 -4.26 -17.75 1.62
CA ARG A 212 -5.28 -16.80 2.01
C ARG A 212 -4.77 -15.35 1.92
N GLN A 213 -3.56 -15.06 2.34
CA GLN A 213 -2.98 -13.72 2.24
C GLN A 213 -2.89 -13.23 0.80
N ARG A 214 -2.54 -14.11 -0.14
CA ARG A 214 -2.54 -13.79 -1.58
C ARG A 214 -3.95 -13.45 -2.07
N GLU A 215 -4.93 -14.28 -1.70
CA GLU A 215 -6.34 -14.02 -2.04
C GLU A 215 -6.84 -12.69 -1.49
N LEU A 216 -6.50 -12.33 -0.24
CA LEU A 216 -6.90 -11.06 0.35
C LEU A 216 -6.22 -9.86 -0.35
N ASN A 217 -4.94 -9.98 -0.69
CA ASN A 217 -4.25 -8.94 -1.46
C ASN A 217 -4.84 -8.78 -2.88
N ASP A 218 -5.25 -9.88 -3.53
CA ASP A 218 -5.96 -9.83 -4.81
C ASP A 218 -7.32 -9.12 -4.67
N VAL A 219 -8.03 -9.34 -3.56
CA VAL A 219 -9.26 -8.60 -3.25
C VAL A 219 -9.01 -7.09 -3.14
N LEU A 220 -7.94 -6.68 -2.44
CA LEU A 220 -7.58 -5.27 -2.30
C LEU A 220 -7.30 -4.64 -3.67
N ARG A 221 -6.52 -5.30 -4.52
CA ARG A 221 -6.25 -4.87 -5.90
C ARG A 221 -7.53 -4.74 -6.72
N ASP A 222 -8.33 -5.81 -6.77
CA ASP A 222 -9.50 -5.90 -7.65
C ASP A 222 -10.58 -4.87 -7.28
N VAL A 223 -10.84 -4.69 -5.97
CA VAL A 223 -11.82 -3.71 -5.51
C VAL A 223 -11.32 -2.29 -5.71
N CYS A 224 -10.04 -2.01 -5.43
CA CYS A 224 -9.42 -0.70 -5.70
C CYS A 224 -9.51 -0.34 -7.19
N ALA A 225 -9.27 -1.28 -8.09
CA ALA A 225 -9.34 -1.07 -9.53
C ALA A 225 -10.74 -0.65 -10.05
N THR A 226 -11.80 -0.81 -9.25
CA THR A 226 -13.17 -0.35 -9.61
C THR A 226 -13.38 1.15 -9.47
N TRP A 227 -12.40 1.89 -8.94
CA TRP A 227 -12.49 3.33 -8.75
C TRP A 227 -11.21 4.03 -9.22
N SER A 228 -11.33 4.93 -10.20
CA SER A 228 -10.18 5.61 -10.82
C SER A 228 -9.34 6.47 -9.86
N ARG A 229 -9.91 6.86 -8.71
CA ARG A 229 -9.19 7.59 -7.65
C ARG A 229 -8.63 6.67 -6.57
N CYS A 230 -8.70 5.36 -6.76
CA CYS A 230 -8.03 4.38 -5.92
C CYS A 230 -6.73 3.91 -6.58
N ARG A 231 -5.68 3.79 -5.80
CA ARG A 231 -4.39 3.26 -6.23
C ARG A 231 -3.92 2.17 -5.28
N PHE A 232 -3.71 0.99 -5.81
CA PHE A 232 -3.12 -0.14 -5.08
C PHE A 232 -1.61 -0.14 -5.28
N ASP A 233 -0.85 -0.53 -4.27
CA ASP A 233 0.62 -0.53 -4.28
C ASP A 233 1.26 -1.57 -5.20
N ASN A 234 0.47 -2.29 -5.98
CA ASN A 234 0.92 -3.36 -6.87
C ASN A 234 1.76 -4.42 -6.15
N TYR A 235 1.36 -4.80 -4.93
CA TYR A 235 2.02 -5.76 -4.05
C TYR A 235 3.43 -5.34 -3.59
N LEU A 236 3.80 -4.08 -3.65
CA LEU A 236 5.13 -3.62 -3.28
C LEU A 236 5.43 -3.93 -1.80
N THR A 237 4.48 -3.62 -0.91
CA THR A 237 4.61 -3.92 0.52
C THR A 237 4.64 -5.42 0.80
N TYR A 238 3.81 -6.22 0.10
CA TYR A 238 3.79 -7.68 0.25
C TYR A 238 5.08 -8.35 -0.21
N ARG A 239 5.70 -7.85 -1.28
CA ARG A 239 6.93 -8.44 -1.87
C ARG A 239 8.21 -7.98 -1.20
N TYR A 240 8.13 -6.97 -0.34
CA TYR A 240 9.33 -6.48 0.34
C TYR A 240 9.77 -7.45 1.43
N ASP A 241 11.04 -7.83 1.40
CA ASP A 241 11.66 -8.73 2.39
C ASP A 241 12.13 -7.93 3.61
N PHE A 242 11.24 -7.76 4.58
CA PHE A 242 11.56 -7.10 5.83
C PHE A 242 12.66 -7.84 6.60
N THR A 243 13.60 -7.09 7.16
CA THR A 243 14.71 -7.60 7.95
C THR A 243 14.39 -7.54 9.46
N ARG A 244 15.16 -8.26 10.27
CA ARG A 244 14.95 -8.33 11.74
C ARG A 244 14.94 -6.97 12.43
N ASP A 245 15.78 -6.04 12.01
CA ASP A 245 15.88 -4.70 12.58
C ASP A 245 14.71 -3.77 12.18
N GLN A 246 13.91 -4.19 11.21
CA GLN A 246 12.65 -3.54 10.82
C GLN A 246 11.44 -4.06 11.62
N VAL A 247 11.64 -5.06 12.48
CA VAL A 247 10.62 -5.60 13.38
C VAL A 247 10.88 -5.11 14.80
N SER A 248 9.82 -4.79 15.53
CA SER A 248 9.89 -4.41 16.95
C SER A 248 10.56 -5.49 17.79
N ARG A 249 11.35 -5.07 18.77
CA ARG A 249 11.95 -5.98 19.75
C ARG A 249 11.04 -6.21 20.97
N LEU A 250 9.92 -5.50 21.05
CA LEU A 250 8.96 -5.66 22.15
C LEU A 250 8.10 -6.90 21.92
N ASP A 251 7.56 -7.05 20.73
CA ASP A 251 6.63 -8.13 20.40
C ASP A 251 7.09 -9.06 19.25
N PHE A 252 8.15 -8.69 18.54
CA PHE A 252 8.68 -9.43 17.40
C PHE A 252 7.65 -9.62 16.27
N PHE A 253 6.70 -8.69 16.17
CA PHE A 253 5.62 -8.76 15.19
C PHE A 253 5.40 -7.44 14.46
N HIS A 254 5.18 -6.35 15.19
CA HIS A 254 4.93 -5.05 14.59
C HIS A 254 6.20 -4.42 14.01
N PRO A 255 6.08 -3.49 13.04
CA PRO A 255 7.23 -2.76 12.52
C PRO A 255 7.91 -1.90 13.60
N SER A 256 9.25 -1.94 13.67
CA SER A 256 10.05 -0.98 14.44
C SER A 256 10.02 0.41 13.79
N LEU A 257 10.67 1.42 14.39
CA LEU A 257 10.86 2.74 13.74
C LEU A 257 11.42 2.58 12.32
N LYS A 258 12.43 1.71 12.14
CA LYS A 258 12.99 1.41 10.83
C LYS A 258 11.97 0.72 9.91
N GLY A 259 11.13 -0.15 10.45
CA GLY A 259 10.04 -0.80 9.72
C GLY A 259 8.98 0.20 9.27
N GLN A 260 8.58 1.11 10.13
CA GLN A 260 7.65 2.20 9.80
C GLN A 260 8.23 3.14 8.73
N ALA A 261 9.53 3.48 8.84
CA ALA A 261 10.23 4.28 7.83
C ALA A 261 10.26 3.58 6.46
N THR A 262 10.48 2.27 6.46
CA THR A 262 10.46 1.45 5.25
C THR A 262 9.06 1.40 4.64
N LEU A 263 8.02 1.16 5.43
CA LEU A 263 6.63 1.22 4.96
C LEU A 263 6.29 2.58 4.36
N ALA A 264 6.68 3.67 5.03
CA ALA A 264 6.48 5.02 4.54
C ALA A 264 7.15 5.25 3.17
N ALA A 265 8.36 4.73 2.98
CA ALA A 265 9.10 4.87 1.72
C ALA A 265 8.45 4.06 0.59
N LEU A 266 8.19 2.77 0.81
CA LEU A 266 7.59 1.86 -0.17
C LEU A 266 6.21 2.33 -0.63
N THR A 267 5.36 2.69 0.33
CA THR A 267 3.99 3.13 0.03
C THR A 267 3.96 4.50 -0.64
N TRP A 268 4.91 5.38 -0.29
CA TRP A 268 5.06 6.66 -0.98
C TRP A 268 5.50 6.47 -2.43
N GLU A 269 6.48 5.61 -2.69
CA GLU A 269 6.96 5.28 -4.04
C GLU A 269 5.82 4.80 -4.94
N ALA A 270 4.90 4.00 -4.38
CA ALA A 270 3.72 3.54 -5.09
C ALA A 270 2.59 4.58 -5.21
N SER A 271 2.69 5.73 -4.55
CA SER A 271 1.68 6.79 -4.57
C SER A 271 1.69 7.62 -5.87
N TRP A 272 0.82 8.64 -5.97
CA TRP A 272 0.78 9.56 -7.13
C TRP A 272 1.91 10.58 -7.14
N TRP A 273 2.59 10.80 -6.02
CA TRP A 273 3.47 11.95 -5.79
C TRP A 273 4.93 11.57 -5.55
N SER A 274 5.31 10.33 -5.86
CA SER A 274 6.69 9.84 -5.78
C SER A 274 7.65 10.59 -6.69
#